data_14446a8e217545298ba9914c65f10803
#
_entry.id   14446a8e217545298ba9914c65f10803
#
_cell.length_a   1.000
_cell.length_b   1.000
_cell.length_c   1.000
_cell.angle_alpha   90.00
_cell.angle_beta   90.00
_cell.angle_gamma   90.00
#
_symmetry.space_group_name_H-M   'P 1'
#
loop_
_entity.id
_entity.type
_entity.pdbx_description
1 polymer ?
#
loop_
_entity_poly.entity_id
_entity_poly.type
_entity_poly.pdbx_seq_one_letter_code
_entity_poly.pdbx_strand_id
1 'polypeptide(L)'
;MLEIFQYGFLLRALVVGLLVSLCAALLGVSLVLKRFSMIGDGLSHVGFGALAIASALNLAPLQVSIPVVIVAAFILLRISSDGKIKGDAAIALLSSSALAIGAIVISQTNSATDMNSYMFGSIMAISNDDLALSIICSVIVIVMFVLFYNKIFAVTFDENFSKATGVKSGVYNTIIALLTALTIVVGMRIMGALLISSLIIFPALTSMRVFRSFRSVTICSAVVSCVSYIIGIAITYYADNFPAGASVVVANLGMFLIFSLLGFLLRKRTQ
;
A
#
# COMPACT_ATOMS: atom_id res chain seq x y z
N MET A 1 -20.84 -17.26 -5.78
CA MET A 1 -20.57 -15.80 -5.63
C MET A 1 -21.66 -15.05 -4.86
N LEU A 2 -22.94 -15.31 -5.06
CA LEU A 2 -24.02 -14.64 -4.30
C LEU A 2 -24.03 -14.98 -2.81
N GLU A 3 -23.56 -16.14 -2.41
CA GLU A 3 -23.45 -16.56 -1.01
C GLU A 3 -22.39 -15.75 -0.21
N ILE A 4 -21.40 -15.18 -0.89
CA ILE A 4 -20.37 -14.31 -0.28
C ILE A 4 -21.02 -13.09 0.38
N PHE A 5 -22.13 -12.59 -0.17
CA PHE A 5 -22.85 -11.43 0.37
C PHE A 5 -23.68 -11.73 1.62
N GLN A 6 -23.87 -12.99 1.98
CA GLN A 6 -24.64 -13.38 3.18
C GLN A 6 -23.80 -13.28 4.46
N TYR A 7 -22.47 -13.31 4.34
CA TYR A 7 -21.57 -13.22 5.50
C TYR A 7 -21.12 -11.77 5.73
N GLY A 8 -21.63 -11.10 6.74
CA GLY A 8 -21.35 -9.69 7.04
C GLY A 8 -19.87 -9.36 7.19
N PHE A 9 -19.04 -10.27 7.71
CA PHE A 9 -17.59 -10.05 7.82
C PHE A 9 -16.90 -10.04 6.45
N LEU A 10 -17.36 -10.88 5.51
CA LEU A 10 -16.79 -10.97 4.17
C LEU A 10 -17.14 -9.73 3.32
N LEU A 11 -18.35 -9.20 3.50
CA LEU A 11 -18.77 -7.95 2.88
C LEU A 11 -17.92 -6.77 3.37
N ARG A 12 -17.66 -6.69 4.69
CA ARG A 12 -16.77 -5.66 5.27
C ARG A 12 -15.36 -5.75 4.68
N ALA A 13 -14.79 -6.95 4.65
CA ALA A 13 -13.47 -7.20 4.09
C ALA A 13 -13.41 -6.80 2.60
N LEU A 14 -14.45 -7.11 1.83
CA LEU A 14 -14.51 -6.77 0.42
C LEU A 14 -14.58 -5.26 0.19
N VAL A 15 -15.43 -4.56 0.93
CA VAL A 15 -15.56 -3.09 0.81
C VAL A 15 -14.26 -2.39 1.18
N VAL A 16 -13.71 -2.69 2.37
CA VAL A 16 -12.47 -2.06 2.83
C VAL A 16 -11.32 -2.44 1.92
N GLY A 17 -11.25 -3.71 1.53
CA GLY A 17 -10.20 -4.19 0.66
C GLY A 17 -10.19 -3.54 -0.72
N LEU A 18 -11.35 -3.35 -1.33
CA LEU A 18 -11.45 -2.62 -2.59
C LEU A 18 -11.04 -1.15 -2.45
N LEU A 19 -11.44 -0.48 -1.37
CA LEU A 19 -11.05 0.90 -1.12
C LEU A 19 -9.55 1.04 -0.91
N VAL A 20 -8.96 0.18 -0.08
CA VAL A 20 -7.51 0.19 0.17
C VAL A 20 -6.72 -0.19 -1.08
N SER A 21 -7.17 -1.19 -1.86
CA SER A 21 -6.52 -1.58 -3.10
C SER A 21 -6.55 -0.45 -4.14
N LEU A 22 -7.64 0.30 -4.20
CA LEU A 22 -7.75 1.49 -5.04
C LEU A 22 -6.77 2.58 -4.59
N CYS A 23 -6.71 2.91 -3.29
CA CYS A 23 -5.78 3.89 -2.74
C CYS A 23 -4.32 3.49 -3.02
N ALA A 24 -3.96 2.23 -2.77
CA ALA A 24 -2.63 1.70 -3.01
C ALA A 24 -2.22 1.81 -4.49
N ALA A 25 -3.13 1.46 -5.41
CA ALA A 25 -2.88 1.55 -6.84
C ALA A 25 -2.71 2.98 -7.34
N LEU A 26 -3.52 3.93 -6.86
CA LEU A 26 -3.41 5.34 -7.23
C LEU A 26 -2.08 5.94 -6.80
N LEU A 27 -1.68 5.71 -5.57
CA LEU A 27 -0.41 6.20 -5.02
C LEU A 27 0.78 5.43 -5.61
N GLY A 28 0.63 4.13 -5.86
CA GLY A 28 1.66 3.24 -6.38
C GLY A 28 2.27 3.72 -7.69
N VAL A 29 1.48 4.28 -8.60
CA VAL A 29 1.99 4.83 -9.87
C VAL A 29 3.02 5.94 -9.62
N SER A 30 2.71 6.88 -8.72
CA SER A 30 3.63 7.96 -8.38
C SER A 30 4.87 7.46 -7.63
N LEU A 31 4.70 6.51 -6.72
CA LEU A 31 5.79 5.94 -5.93
C LEU A 31 6.78 5.14 -6.79
N VAL A 32 6.26 4.32 -7.72
CA VAL A 32 7.09 3.53 -8.65
C VAL A 32 7.88 4.45 -9.58
N LEU A 33 7.24 5.48 -10.14
CA LEU A 33 7.90 6.46 -11.01
C LEU A 33 8.99 7.26 -10.28
N LYS A 34 8.78 7.56 -9.00
CA LYS A 34 9.76 8.24 -8.13
C LYS A 34 10.85 7.30 -7.58
N ARG A 35 10.84 6.02 -7.94
CA ARG A 35 11.77 5.00 -7.43
C ARG A 35 11.68 4.75 -5.92
N PHE A 36 10.50 4.94 -5.33
CA PHE A 36 10.17 4.60 -3.95
C PHE A 36 9.33 3.32 -3.88
N SER A 37 9.59 2.35 -4.76
CA SER A 37 8.78 1.12 -4.85
C SER A 37 8.75 0.34 -3.54
N MET A 38 9.84 0.33 -2.77
CA MET A 38 9.96 -0.41 -1.50
C MET A 38 9.36 0.32 -0.29
N ILE A 39 8.79 1.54 -0.47
CA ILE A 39 8.25 2.33 0.65
C ILE A 39 7.09 1.62 1.35
N GLY A 40 6.29 0.85 0.61
CA GLY A 40 5.19 0.05 1.14
C GLY A 40 5.67 -0.98 2.14
N ASP A 41 6.71 -1.72 1.78
CA ASP A 41 7.35 -2.71 2.64
C ASP A 41 8.03 -2.06 3.85
N GLY A 42 8.83 -1.03 3.63
CA GLY A 42 9.53 -0.32 4.69
C GLY A 42 8.61 0.27 5.75
N LEU A 43 7.57 0.99 5.33
CA LEU A 43 6.62 1.59 6.27
C LEU A 43 5.71 0.55 6.94
N SER A 44 5.43 -0.58 6.30
CA SER A 44 4.70 -1.67 6.96
C SER A 44 5.50 -2.26 8.11
N HIS A 45 6.82 -2.44 7.97
CA HIS A 45 7.67 -2.88 9.08
C HIS A 45 7.76 -1.86 10.23
N VAL A 46 7.74 -0.56 9.92
CA VAL A 46 7.58 0.48 10.95
C VAL A 46 6.23 0.35 11.66
N GLY A 47 5.17 0.13 10.90
CA GLY A 47 3.85 -0.14 11.46
C GLY A 47 3.83 -1.34 12.40
N PHE A 48 4.52 -2.42 12.02
CA PHE A 48 4.68 -3.59 12.90
C PHE A 48 5.37 -3.24 14.22
N GLY A 49 6.49 -2.52 14.17
CA GLY A 49 7.17 -2.05 15.38
C GLY A 49 6.26 -1.21 16.27
N ALA A 50 5.48 -0.31 15.66
CA ALA A 50 4.51 0.52 16.39
C ALA A 50 3.36 -0.31 17.00
N LEU A 51 2.84 -1.31 16.27
CA LEU A 51 1.82 -2.25 16.77
C LEU A 51 2.34 -3.07 17.96
N ALA A 52 3.58 -3.55 17.86
CA ALA A 52 4.22 -4.29 18.93
C ALA A 52 4.33 -3.46 20.22
N ILE A 53 4.78 -2.22 20.09
CA ILE A 53 4.89 -1.28 21.23
C ILE A 53 3.49 -0.96 21.79
N ALA A 54 2.51 -0.69 20.94
CA ALA A 54 1.14 -0.42 21.36
C ALA A 54 0.53 -1.58 22.14
N SER A 55 0.73 -2.82 21.65
CA SER A 55 0.28 -4.05 22.32
C SER A 55 0.97 -4.25 23.66
N ALA A 56 2.27 -3.99 23.77
CA ALA A 56 3.02 -4.07 25.02
C ALA A 56 2.54 -3.07 26.08
N LEU A 57 2.09 -1.90 25.64
CA LEU A 57 1.58 -0.84 26.50
C LEU A 57 0.07 -0.91 26.73
N ASN A 58 -0.63 -1.92 26.19
CA ASN A 58 -2.10 -2.06 26.20
C ASN A 58 -2.82 -0.82 25.64
N LEU A 59 -2.23 -0.17 24.65
CA LEU A 59 -2.82 0.96 23.94
C LEU A 59 -3.56 0.50 22.68
N ALA A 60 -4.47 1.32 22.18
CA ALA A 60 -5.16 1.03 20.92
C ALA A 60 -4.18 1.00 19.73
N PRO A 61 -4.00 -0.15 19.04
CA PRO A 61 -2.92 -0.36 18.10
C PRO A 61 -2.90 0.64 16.94
N LEU A 62 -4.06 0.96 16.35
CA LEU A 62 -4.16 1.92 15.24
C LEU A 62 -3.86 3.36 15.66
N GLN A 63 -4.29 3.76 16.84
CA GLN A 63 -4.07 5.12 17.33
C GLN A 63 -2.57 5.42 17.53
N VAL A 64 -1.77 4.40 17.85
CA VAL A 64 -0.31 4.53 17.98
C VAL A 64 0.38 4.36 16.62
N SER A 65 -0.05 3.40 15.81
CA SER A 65 0.62 3.11 14.53
C SER A 65 0.49 4.24 13.51
N ILE A 66 -0.68 4.88 13.41
CA ILE A 66 -0.90 5.97 12.45
C ILE A 66 0.13 7.11 12.64
N PRO A 67 0.25 7.76 13.82
CA PRO A 67 1.21 8.84 13.98
C PRO A 67 2.67 8.39 13.83
N VAL A 68 3.01 7.18 14.31
CA VAL A 68 4.39 6.65 14.19
C VAL A 68 4.78 6.45 12.72
N VAL A 69 3.92 5.83 11.92
CA VAL A 69 4.20 5.60 10.49
C VAL A 69 4.20 6.91 9.69
N ILE A 70 3.35 7.88 10.05
CA ILE A 70 3.39 9.22 9.44
C ILE A 70 4.73 9.92 9.73
N VAL A 71 5.19 9.89 10.97
CA VAL A 71 6.49 10.46 11.34
C VAL A 71 7.62 9.75 10.61
N ALA A 72 7.58 8.42 10.54
CA ALA A 72 8.57 7.64 9.80
C ALA A 72 8.58 7.96 8.30
N ALA A 73 7.42 8.11 7.68
CA ALA A 73 7.31 8.50 6.26
C ALA A 73 7.90 9.90 6.02
N PHE A 74 7.68 10.83 6.94
CA PHE A 74 8.27 12.17 6.88
C PHE A 74 9.79 12.13 7.04
N ILE A 75 10.32 11.38 8.01
CA ILE A 75 11.76 11.19 8.22
C ILE A 75 12.40 10.58 6.97
N LEU A 76 11.77 9.55 6.38
CA LEU A 76 12.25 8.90 5.18
C LEU A 76 12.36 9.86 3.99
N LEU A 77 11.34 10.69 3.79
CA LEU A 77 11.39 11.72 2.75
C LEU A 77 12.51 12.71 2.98
N ARG A 78 12.71 13.16 4.21
CA ARG A 78 13.75 14.13 4.54
C ARG A 78 15.15 13.56 4.33
N ILE A 79 15.41 12.35 4.79
CA ILE A 79 16.69 11.66 4.58
C ILE A 79 16.98 11.46 3.09
N SER A 80 15.96 11.08 2.33
CA SER A 80 16.10 10.86 0.89
C SER A 80 16.28 12.17 0.11
N SER A 81 15.69 13.29 0.57
CA SER A 81 15.84 14.60 -0.10
C SER A 81 17.21 15.24 0.10
N ASP A 82 17.86 14.99 1.23
CA ASP A 82 19.18 15.53 1.56
C ASP A 82 20.32 14.90 0.74
N GLY A 83 20.03 13.87 -0.08
CA GLY A 83 20.93 13.29 -1.06
C GLY A 83 22.12 12.48 -0.51
N LYS A 84 22.31 12.45 0.82
CA LYS A 84 23.41 11.70 1.47
C LYS A 84 23.13 10.19 1.51
N ILE A 85 21.87 9.79 1.64
CA ILE A 85 21.45 8.39 1.67
C ILE A 85 20.43 8.20 0.56
N LYS A 86 20.65 7.21 -0.31
CA LYS A 86 19.69 6.88 -1.38
C LYS A 86 18.39 6.35 -0.77
N GLY A 87 17.25 6.63 -1.40
CA GLY A 87 15.92 6.28 -0.89
C GLY A 87 15.78 4.83 -0.45
N ASP A 88 16.27 3.88 -1.25
CA ASP A 88 16.20 2.45 -0.92
C ASP A 88 17.03 2.08 0.33
N ALA A 89 18.21 2.70 0.51
CA ALA A 89 19.03 2.48 1.70
C ALA A 89 18.39 3.07 2.96
N ALA A 90 17.72 4.23 2.84
CA ALA A 90 16.97 4.82 3.94
C ALA A 90 15.77 3.96 4.34
N ILE A 91 15.06 3.42 3.34
CA ILE A 91 13.95 2.47 3.55
C ILE A 91 14.46 1.22 4.27
N ALA A 92 15.55 0.61 3.80
CA ALA A 92 16.09 -0.61 4.38
C ALA A 92 16.54 -0.40 5.84
N LEU A 93 17.20 0.72 6.14
CA LEU A 93 17.65 1.05 7.48
C LEU A 93 16.46 1.22 8.45
N LEU A 94 15.46 1.98 8.04
CA LEU A 94 14.26 2.22 8.85
C LEU A 94 13.46 0.93 9.08
N SER A 95 13.27 0.16 8.00
CA SER A 95 12.56 -1.12 8.00
C SER A 95 13.20 -2.14 8.94
N SER A 96 14.51 -2.39 8.77
CA SER A 96 15.23 -3.39 9.58
C SER A 96 15.25 -3.00 11.05
N SER A 97 15.47 -1.71 11.36
CA SER A 97 15.48 -1.22 12.73
C SER A 97 14.12 -1.36 13.39
N ALA A 98 13.04 -0.98 12.71
CA ALA A 98 11.70 -1.07 13.25
C ALA A 98 11.25 -2.53 13.45
N LEU A 99 11.58 -3.41 12.50
CA LEU A 99 11.29 -4.84 12.61
C LEU A 99 12.03 -5.47 13.79
N ALA A 100 13.31 -5.15 13.98
CA ALA A 100 14.10 -5.65 15.09
C ALA A 100 13.55 -5.19 16.44
N ILE A 101 13.22 -3.90 16.58
CA ILE A 101 12.60 -3.36 17.80
C ILE A 101 11.26 -4.04 18.07
N GLY A 102 10.41 -4.19 17.06
CA GLY A 102 9.12 -4.87 17.19
C GLY A 102 9.29 -6.33 17.65
N ALA A 103 10.22 -7.07 17.05
CA ALA A 103 10.51 -8.46 17.43
C ALA A 103 10.99 -8.58 18.88
N ILE A 104 11.88 -7.69 19.32
CA ILE A 104 12.35 -7.66 20.72
C ILE A 104 11.18 -7.38 21.68
N VAL A 105 10.34 -6.40 21.37
CA VAL A 105 9.18 -6.06 22.22
C VAL A 105 8.21 -7.23 22.33
N ILE A 106 7.88 -7.89 21.22
CA ILE A 106 7.00 -9.06 21.21
C ILE A 106 7.59 -10.22 22.01
N SER A 107 8.92 -10.45 21.91
CA SER A 107 9.57 -11.54 22.63
C SER A 107 9.54 -11.37 24.15
N GLN A 108 9.40 -10.14 24.65
CA GLN A 108 9.30 -9.81 26.08
C GLN A 108 7.87 -9.72 26.59
N THR A 109 6.91 -9.65 25.69
CA THR A 109 5.50 -9.58 26.06
C THR A 109 4.83 -10.91 25.72
N ASN A 110 4.05 -11.47 26.66
CA ASN A 110 3.20 -12.64 26.40
C ASN A 110 2.05 -12.32 25.44
N SER A 111 2.17 -11.25 24.67
CA SER A 111 1.17 -10.84 23.69
C SER A 111 1.16 -11.85 22.55
N ALA A 112 0.02 -12.48 22.35
CA ALA A 112 -0.24 -13.39 21.22
C ALA A 112 -0.33 -12.63 19.88
N THR A 113 0.50 -11.59 19.67
CA THR A 113 0.56 -10.91 18.37
C THR A 113 1.27 -11.85 17.41
N ASP A 114 0.46 -12.60 16.69
CA ASP A 114 0.94 -13.60 15.75
C ASP A 114 1.59 -12.89 14.54
N MET A 115 2.88 -13.15 14.34
CA MET A 115 3.63 -12.65 13.20
C MET A 115 2.95 -13.02 11.87
N ASN A 116 2.28 -14.17 11.83
CA ASN A 116 1.53 -14.61 10.64
C ASN A 116 0.35 -13.68 10.36
N SER A 117 -0.40 -13.28 11.40
CA SER A 117 -1.52 -12.34 11.25
C SER A 117 -1.07 -10.98 10.76
N TYR A 118 0.12 -10.54 11.16
CA TYR A 118 0.72 -9.30 10.66
C TYR A 118 1.11 -9.41 9.16
N MET A 119 1.76 -10.50 8.76
CA MET A 119 2.23 -10.65 7.37
C MET A 119 1.09 -10.89 6.38
N PHE A 120 0.10 -11.72 6.74
CA PHE A 120 -0.97 -12.17 5.85
C PHE A 120 -2.31 -11.46 6.08
N GLY A 121 -2.43 -10.69 7.16
CA GLY A 121 -3.66 -10.05 7.57
C GLY A 121 -4.65 -11.01 8.24
N SER A 122 -5.67 -10.44 8.86
CA SER A 122 -6.77 -11.18 9.44
C SER A 122 -8.10 -10.57 9.02
N ILE A 123 -8.67 -11.11 7.95
CA ILE A 123 -9.96 -10.65 7.40
C ILE A 123 -11.09 -10.83 8.41
N MET A 124 -10.98 -11.84 9.30
CA MET A 124 -12.00 -12.12 10.31
C MET A 124 -11.95 -11.16 11.50
N ALA A 125 -10.86 -10.43 11.70
CA ALA A 125 -10.65 -9.57 12.88
C ALA A 125 -11.09 -8.10 12.67
N ILE A 126 -11.83 -7.78 11.60
CA ILE A 126 -12.27 -6.42 11.29
C ILE A 126 -13.41 -6.01 12.21
N SER A 127 -13.13 -5.10 13.16
CA SER A 127 -14.15 -4.49 13.99
C SER A 127 -14.96 -3.42 13.23
N ASN A 128 -16.10 -3.01 13.78
CA ASN A 128 -16.89 -1.92 13.18
C ASN A 128 -16.12 -0.59 13.19
N ASP A 129 -15.34 -0.35 14.25
CA ASP A 129 -14.52 0.86 14.37
C ASP A 129 -13.38 0.88 13.35
N ASP A 130 -12.74 -0.27 13.11
CA ASP A 130 -11.73 -0.43 12.08
C ASP A 130 -12.31 -0.19 10.68
N LEU A 131 -13.52 -0.67 10.42
CA LEU A 131 -14.24 -0.45 9.16
C LEU A 131 -14.50 1.03 8.93
N ALA A 132 -15.05 1.73 9.92
CA ALA A 132 -15.37 3.15 9.79
C ALA A 132 -14.09 3.98 9.56
N LEU A 133 -13.04 3.73 10.34
CA LEU A 133 -11.75 4.41 10.20
C LEU A 133 -11.12 4.14 8.83
N SER A 134 -11.19 2.90 8.36
CA SER A 134 -10.64 2.52 7.05
C SER A 134 -11.37 3.21 5.89
N ILE A 135 -12.69 3.30 5.96
CA ILE A 135 -13.48 4.01 4.94
C ILE A 135 -13.13 5.50 4.96
N ILE A 136 -13.11 6.13 6.13
CA ILE A 136 -12.80 7.56 6.26
C ILE A 136 -11.40 7.84 5.70
N CYS A 137 -10.38 7.08 6.11
CA CYS A 137 -9.01 7.24 5.61
C CYS A 137 -8.93 7.03 4.11
N SER A 138 -9.56 5.99 3.56
CA SER A 138 -9.55 5.72 2.12
C SER A 138 -10.23 6.82 1.32
N VAL A 139 -11.37 7.34 1.79
CA VAL A 139 -12.04 8.46 1.14
C VAL A 139 -11.17 9.72 1.15
N ILE A 140 -10.52 10.02 2.28
CA ILE A 140 -9.56 11.14 2.36
C ILE A 140 -8.44 10.96 1.33
N VAL A 141 -7.84 9.77 1.24
CA VAL A 141 -6.77 9.48 0.28
C VAL A 141 -7.24 9.69 -1.16
N ILE A 142 -8.39 9.13 -1.53
CA ILE A 142 -8.94 9.25 -2.89
C ILE A 142 -9.24 10.70 -3.22
N VAL A 143 -9.94 11.42 -2.35
CA VAL A 143 -10.31 12.83 -2.55
C VAL A 143 -9.06 13.69 -2.69
N MET A 144 -8.10 13.56 -1.80
CA MET A 144 -6.84 14.32 -1.85
C MET A 144 -6.02 13.99 -3.10
N PHE A 145 -5.96 12.72 -3.50
CA PHE A 145 -5.28 12.32 -4.73
C PHE A 145 -5.93 12.95 -5.97
N VAL A 146 -7.27 12.93 -6.05
CA VAL A 146 -8.01 13.51 -7.18
C VAL A 146 -7.87 15.04 -7.21
N LEU A 147 -8.01 15.72 -6.07
CA LEU A 147 -7.86 17.17 -5.96
C LEU A 147 -6.46 17.64 -6.38
N PHE A 148 -5.43 16.91 -5.97
CA PHE A 148 -4.04 17.28 -6.26
C PHE A 148 -3.46 16.51 -7.46
N TYR A 149 -4.28 15.80 -8.25
CA TYR A 149 -3.84 14.97 -9.35
C TYR A 149 -2.82 15.66 -10.27
N ASN A 150 -3.12 16.87 -10.76
CA ASN A 150 -2.25 17.60 -11.68
C ASN A 150 -0.91 18.01 -11.03
N LYS A 151 -0.93 18.33 -9.73
CA LYS A 151 0.29 18.69 -8.99
C LYS A 151 1.13 17.46 -8.65
N ILE A 152 0.47 16.37 -8.26
CA ILE A 152 1.12 15.07 -8.03
C ILE A 152 1.78 14.60 -9.32
N PHE A 153 1.09 14.68 -10.45
CA PHE A 153 1.66 14.36 -11.76
C PHE A 153 2.90 15.19 -12.06
N ALA A 154 2.82 16.52 -11.97
CA ALA A 154 3.93 17.41 -12.26
C ALA A 154 5.17 17.10 -11.40
N VAL A 155 4.98 16.98 -10.08
CA VAL A 155 6.06 16.69 -9.14
C VAL A 155 6.60 15.26 -9.28
N THR A 156 5.80 14.33 -9.80
CA THR A 156 6.24 12.95 -10.04
C THR A 156 7.17 12.85 -11.24
N PHE A 157 6.89 13.58 -12.32
CA PHE A 157 7.69 13.52 -13.55
C PHE A 157 8.93 14.38 -13.51
N ASP A 158 8.80 15.64 -13.10
CA ASP A 158 9.94 16.57 -13.03
C ASP A 158 9.78 17.53 -11.86
N GLU A 159 10.46 17.19 -10.77
CA GLU A 159 10.46 17.99 -9.56
C GLU A 159 11.17 19.34 -9.75
N ASN A 160 12.24 19.39 -10.56
CA ASN A 160 13.01 20.62 -10.79
C ASN A 160 12.19 21.58 -11.65
N PHE A 161 11.57 21.11 -12.71
CA PHE A 161 10.66 21.91 -13.53
C PHE A 161 9.47 22.42 -12.70
N SER A 162 8.89 21.55 -11.86
CA SER A 162 7.79 21.92 -10.97
C SER A 162 8.20 23.05 -10.02
N LYS A 163 9.41 23.02 -9.46
CA LYS A 163 9.96 24.09 -8.63
C LYS A 163 10.14 25.40 -9.44
N ALA A 164 10.68 25.29 -10.64
CA ALA A 164 10.90 26.43 -11.54
C ALA A 164 9.58 27.14 -11.93
N THR A 165 8.48 26.38 -12.06
CA THR A 165 7.14 26.91 -12.35
C THR A 165 6.37 27.37 -11.10
N GLY A 166 7.03 27.47 -9.94
CA GLY A 166 6.44 27.98 -8.71
C GLY A 166 5.63 26.96 -7.90
N VAL A 167 5.64 25.68 -8.29
CA VAL A 167 4.98 24.63 -7.53
C VAL A 167 5.85 24.26 -6.31
N LYS A 168 5.27 24.31 -5.11
CA LYS A 168 5.94 23.91 -3.87
C LYS A 168 6.09 22.39 -3.80
N SER A 169 7.05 21.84 -4.55
CA SER A 169 7.25 20.37 -4.71
C SER A 169 7.39 19.65 -3.37
N GLY A 170 8.06 20.25 -2.38
CA GLY A 170 8.19 19.69 -1.04
C GLY A 170 6.85 19.40 -0.37
N VAL A 171 5.87 20.31 -0.52
CA VAL A 171 4.51 20.13 0.04
C VAL A 171 3.82 18.91 -0.60
N TYR A 172 3.87 18.79 -1.94
CA TYR A 172 3.23 17.68 -2.63
C TYR A 172 3.93 16.35 -2.38
N ASN A 173 5.25 16.34 -2.22
CA ASN A 173 5.99 15.16 -1.79
C ASN A 173 5.56 14.72 -0.37
N THR A 174 5.39 15.67 0.53
CA THR A 174 4.88 15.40 1.89
C THR A 174 3.44 14.89 1.86
N ILE A 175 2.58 15.44 0.99
CA ILE A 175 1.21 14.94 0.81
C ILE A 175 1.24 13.49 0.32
N ILE A 176 2.02 13.17 -0.72
CA ILE A 176 2.14 11.79 -1.24
C ILE A 176 2.57 10.84 -0.12
N ALA A 177 3.57 11.21 0.68
CA ALA A 177 4.06 10.36 1.76
C ALA A 177 3.02 10.18 2.88
N LEU A 178 2.31 11.23 3.24
CA LEU A 178 1.25 11.17 4.25
C LEU A 178 0.10 10.26 3.81
N LEU A 179 -0.35 10.42 2.56
CA LEU A 179 -1.39 9.58 1.98
C LEU A 179 -0.94 8.12 1.89
N THR A 180 0.34 7.90 1.54
CA THR A 180 0.94 6.57 1.49
C THR A 180 1.00 5.95 2.88
N ALA A 181 1.45 6.68 3.89
CA ALA A 181 1.50 6.22 5.28
C ALA A 181 0.11 5.82 5.80
N LEU A 182 -0.92 6.65 5.55
CA LEU A 182 -2.30 6.33 5.91
C LEU A 182 -2.79 5.05 5.22
N THR A 183 -2.55 4.92 3.92
CA THR A 183 -2.97 3.74 3.15
C THR A 183 -2.28 2.47 3.65
N ILE A 184 -0.97 2.55 3.97
CA ILE A 184 -0.21 1.41 4.46
C ILE A 184 -0.69 0.98 5.85
N VAL A 185 -0.88 1.90 6.79
CA VAL A 185 -1.30 1.54 8.16
C VAL A 185 -2.68 0.89 8.17
N VAL A 186 -3.63 1.46 7.42
CA VAL A 186 -4.97 0.91 7.31
C VAL A 186 -4.95 -0.44 6.58
N GLY A 187 -4.24 -0.51 5.46
CA GLY A 187 -4.16 -1.74 4.65
C GLY A 187 -3.41 -2.88 5.36
N MET A 188 -2.31 -2.59 6.01
CA MET A 188 -1.48 -3.55 6.71
C MET A 188 -2.25 -4.31 7.80
N ARG A 189 -3.07 -3.60 8.59
CA ARG A 189 -3.84 -4.22 9.68
C ARG A 189 -4.88 -5.21 9.17
N ILE A 190 -5.53 -4.91 8.05
CA ILE A 190 -6.65 -5.68 7.51
C ILE A 190 -6.17 -6.76 6.56
N MET A 191 -5.22 -6.41 5.70
CA MET A 191 -4.78 -7.24 4.58
C MET A 191 -3.40 -7.86 4.79
N GLY A 192 -2.64 -7.36 5.77
CA GLY A 192 -1.25 -7.75 6.01
C GLY A 192 -0.22 -6.94 5.22
N ALA A 193 1.01 -6.96 5.73
CA ALA A 193 2.14 -6.22 5.18
C ALA A 193 2.49 -6.66 3.74
N LEU A 194 2.46 -7.95 3.48
CA LEU A 194 2.78 -8.54 2.18
C LEU A 194 1.80 -8.10 1.10
N LEU A 195 0.50 -8.06 1.41
CA LEU A 195 -0.50 -7.69 0.43
C LEU A 195 -0.46 -6.20 0.12
N ILE A 196 -0.34 -5.32 1.12
CA ILE A 196 -0.33 -3.87 0.86
C ILE A 196 0.87 -3.46 0.00
N SER A 197 2.05 -4.04 0.24
CA SER A 197 3.24 -3.80 -0.57
C SER A 197 3.03 -4.24 -2.02
N SER A 198 2.40 -5.40 -2.23
CA SER A 198 2.11 -5.88 -3.58
C SER A 198 1.09 -5.01 -4.31
N LEU A 199 0.04 -4.53 -3.64
CA LEU A 199 -0.99 -3.66 -4.22
C LEU A 199 -0.45 -2.28 -4.64
N ILE A 200 0.62 -1.81 -4.02
CA ILE A 200 1.31 -0.58 -4.43
C ILE A 200 2.13 -0.80 -5.70
N ILE A 201 2.85 -1.93 -5.80
CA ILE A 201 3.86 -2.15 -6.84
C ILE A 201 3.26 -2.81 -8.09
N PHE A 202 2.58 -3.96 -7.93
CA PHE A 202 2.15 -4.77 -9.07
C PHE A 202 1.19 -4.07 -10.02
N PRO A 203 0.09 -3.41 -9.58
CA PRO A 203 -0.85 -2.78 -10.49
C PRO A 203 -0.20 -1.65 -11.30
N ALA A 204 0.69 -0.87 -10.68
CA ALA A 204 1.43 0.19 -11.35
C ALA A 204 2.36 -0.38 -12.44
N LEU A 205 3.20 -1.36 -12.10
CA LEU A 205 4.12 -1.99 -13.05
C LEU A 205 3.36 -2.74 -14.15
N THR A 206 2.25 -3.39 -13.85
CA THR A 206 1.38 -4.07 -14.80
C THR A 206 0.86 -3.09 -15.86
N SER A 207 0.32 -1.97 -15.41
CA SER A 207 -0.26 -0.95 -16.29
C SER A 207 0.79 -0.28 -17.17
N MET A 208 2.00 -0.06 -16.66
CA MET A 208 3.13 0.51 -17.42
C MET A 208 3.65 -0.40 -18.54
N ARG A 209 3.29 -1.68 -18.57
CA ARG A 209 3.64 -2.59 -19.68
C ARG A 209 2.91 -2.24 -20.99
N VAL A 210 1.68 -1.73 -20.86
CA VAL A 210 0.78 -1.49 -22.00
C VAL A 210 0.58 0.00 -22.25
N PHE A 211 0.42 0.78 -21.18
CA PHE A 211 0.11 2.21 -21.27
C PHE A 211 1.34 3.09 -21.03
N ARG A 212 1.38 4.27 -21.69
CA ARG A 212 2.50 5.21 -21.59
C ARG A 212 2.12 6.56 -20.98
N SER A 213 0.83 6.92 -20.96
CA SER A 213 0.39 8.17 -20.34
C SER A 213 0.07 7.97 -18.86
N PHE A 214 0.41 8.95 -18.02
CA PHE A 214 0.16 8.88 -16.57
C PHE A 214 -1.30 8.61 -16.26
N ARG A 215 -2.22 9.27 -16.97
CA ARG A 215 -3.67 9.10 -16.79
C ARG A 215 -4.11 7.66 -17.08
N SER A 216 -3.70 7.12 -18.23
CA SER A 216 -4.07 5.74 -18.61
C SER A 216 -3.44 4.70 -17.67
N VAL A 217 -2.18 4.91 -17.24
CA VAL A 217 -1.52 4.06 -16.27
C VAL A 217 -2.25 4.09 -14.93
N THR A 218 -2.63 5.27 -14.44
CA THR A 218 -3.34 5.40 -13.15
C THR A 218 -4.71 4.72 -13.18
N ILE A 219 -5.50 4.95 -14.24
CA ILE A 219 -6.83 4.31 -14.38
C ILE A 219 -6.68 2.79 -14.51
N CYS A 220 -5.78 2.32 -15.36
CA CYS A 220 -5.54 0.89 -15.54
C CYS A 220 -5.03 0.24 -14.25
N SER A 221 -4.12 0.90 -13.52
CA SER A 221 -3.62 0.43 -12.22
C SER A 221 -4.76 0.26 -11.21
N ALA A 222 -5.66 1.22 -11.12
CA ALA A 222 -6.84 1.15 -10.25
C ALA A 222 -7.74 -0.06 -10.62
N VAL A 223 -8.02 -0.25 -11.90
CA VAL A 223 -8.83 -1.39 -12.38
C VAL A 223 -8.14 -2.71 -12.10
N VAL A 224 -6.85 -2.85 -12.46
CA VAL A 224 -6.07 -4.08 -12.22
C VAL A 224 -6.03 -4.42 -10.75
N SER A 225 -5.83 -3.44 -9.87
CA SER A 225 -5.79 -3.65 -8.42
C SER A 225 -7.11 -4.20 -7.88
N CYS A 226 -8.23 -3.57 -8.26
CA CYS A 226 -9.56 -4.00 -7.84
C CYS A 226 -9.90 -5.41 -8.37
N VAL A 227 -9.59 -5.69 -9.64
CA VAL A 227 -9.82 -7.01 -10.25
C VAL A 227 -8.98 -8.09 -9.59
N SER A 228 -7.68 -7.82 -9.37
CA SER A 228 -6.79 -8.76 -8.68
C SER A 228 -7.24 -9.04 -7.25
N TYR A 229 -7.75 -8.02 -6.54
CA TYR A 229 -8.29 -8.19 -5.21
C TYR A 229 -9.54 -9.09 -5.21
N ILE A 230 -10.48 -8.85 -6.11
CA ILE A 230 -11.70 -9.69 -6.24
C ILE A 230 -11.33 -11.13 -6.58
N ILE A 231 -10.41 -11.34 -7.53
CA ILE A 231 -9.94 -12.68 -7.91
C ILE A 231 -9.29 -13.38 -6.72
N GLY A 232 -8.40 -12.69 -5.99
CA GLY A 232 -7.71 -13.25 -4.83
C GLY A 232 -8.67 -13.67 -3.70
N ILE A 233 -9.67 -12.82 -3.40
CA ILE A 233 -10.71 -13.16 -2.42
C ILE A 233 -11.56 -14.36 -2.90
N ALA A 234 -11.89 -14.41 -4.21
CA ALA A 234 -12.60 -15.56 -4.76
C ALA A 234 -11.78 -16.87 -4.65
N ILE A 235 -10.47 -16.83 -4.93
CA ILE A 235 -9.58 -17.98 -4.75
C ILE A 235 -9.60 -18.43 -3.29
N THR A 236 -9.47 -17.52 -2.34
CA THR A 236 -9.49 -17.83 -0.90
C THR A 236 -10.83 -18.46 -0.47
N TYR A 237 -11.94 -18.02 -1.05
CA TYR A 237 -13.26 -18.57 -0.73
C TYR A 237 -13.49 -19.99 -1.24
N TYR A 238 -12.95 -20.32 -2.44
CA TYR A 238 -13.13 -21.64 -3.04
C TYR A 238 -12.05 -22.66 -2.67
N ALA A 239 -10.88 -22.20 -2.23
CA ALA A 239 -9.77 -23.06 -1.84
C ALA A 239 -9.59 -23.02 -0.33
N ASP A 240 -9.93 -24.11 0.34
CA ASP A 240 -9.76 -24.26 1.78
C ASP A 240 -8.30 -24.01 2.19
N ASN A 241 -8.10 -23.23 3.26
CA ASN A 241 -6.79 -22.93 3.87
C ASN A 241 -5.85 -21.98 3.10
N PHE A 242 -6.28 -21.29 2.05
CA PHE A 242 -5.43 -20.30 1.39
C PHE A 242 -5.49 -18.94 2.10
N PRO A 243 -4.34 -18.39 2.54
CA PRO A 243 -4.31 -17.04 3.12
C PRO A 243 -4.74 -15.99 2.09
N ALA A 244 -5.70 -15.13 2.46
CA ALA A 244 -6.27 -14.15 1.54
C ALA A 244 -5.24 -13.18 0.97
N GLY A 245 -4.31 -12.70 1.80
CA GLY A 245 -3.22 -11.83 1.35
C GLY A 245 -2.37 -12.48 0.25
N ALA A 246 -1.95 -13.73 0.46
CA ALA A 246 -1.13 -14.45 -0.51
C ALA A 246 -1.90 -14.72 -1.82
N SER A 247 -3.18 -15.07 -1.74
CA SER A 247 -4.03 -15.31 -2.91
C SER A 247 -4.16 -14.08 -3.81
N VAL A 248 -4.32 -12.90 -3.21
CA VAL A 248 -4.36 -11.62 -3.96
C VAL A 248 -3.00 -11.29 -4.58
N VAL A 249 -1.89 -11.58 -3.89
CA VAL A 249 -0.54 -11.37 -4.45
C VAL A 249 -0.33 -12.27 -5.68
N VAL A 250 -0.75 -13.53 -5.62
CA VAL A 250 -0.68 -14.46 -6.76
C VAL A 250 -1.56 -13.99 -7.92
N ALA A 251 -2.76 -13.47 -7.63
CA ALA A 251 -3.63 -12.86 -8.65
C ALA A 251 -2.96 -11.63 -9.31
N ASN A 252 -2.32 -10.76 -8.53
CA ASN A 252 -1.54 -9.63 -9.06
C ASN A 252 -0.38 -10.09 -9.95
N LEU A 253 0.36 -11.14 -9.53
CA LEU A 253 1.43 -11.73 -10.34
C LEU A 253 0.88 -12.27 -11.67
N GLY A 254 -0.26 -12.97 -11.65
CA GLY A 254 -0.92 -13.47 -12.85
C GLY A 254 -1.30 -12.34 -13.82
N MET A 255 -1.89 -11.26 -13.31
CA MET A 255 -2.20 -10.06 -14.10
C MET A 255 -0.94 -9.42 -14.68
N PHE A 256 0.14 -9.34 -13.90
CA PHE A 256 1.42 -8.81 -14.40
C PHE A 256 2.00 -9.63 -15.55
N LEU A 257 1.94 -10.95 -15.46
CA LEU A 257 2.40 -11.86 -16.53
C LEU A 257 1.57 -11.70 -17.80
N ILE A 258 0.23 -11.65 -17.68
CA ILE A 258 -0.69 -11.43 -18.81
C ILE A 258 -0.38 -10.10 -19.50
N PHE A 259 -0.30 -9.00 -18.76
CA PHE A 259 -0.01 -7.68 -19.32
C PHE A 259 1.40 -7.56 -19.89
N SER A 260 2.38 -8.26 -19.31
CA SER A 260 3.74 -8.34 -19.86
C SER A 260 3.74 -9.03 -21.22
N LEU A 261 2.99 -10.13 -21.36
CA LEU A 261 2.82 -10.83 -22.64
C LEU A 261 2.12 -9.96 -23.68
N LEU A 262 1.01 -9.31 -23.30
CA LEU A 262 0.28 -8.38 -24.15
C LEU A 262 1.19 -7.21 -24.60
N GLY A 263 1.95 -6.61 -23.68
CA GLY A 263 2.87 -5.53 -24.00
C GLY A 263 3.98 -5.95 -24.95
N PHE A 264 4.48 -7.18 -24.82
CA PHE A 264 5.46 -7.75 -25.76
C PHE A 264 4.86 -7.94 -27.17
N LEU A 265 3.66 -8.48 -27.28
CA LEU A 265 2.96 -8.70 -28.55
C LEU A 265 2.62 -7.38 -29.26
N LEU A 266 2.16 -6.38 -28.51
CA LEU A 266 1.85 -5.05 -29.05
C LEU A 266 3.10 -4.33 -29.58
N ARG A 267 4.24 -4.49 -28.89
CA ARG A 267 5.51 -3.90 -29.29
C ARG A 267 6.06 -4.50 -30.60
N LYS A 268 5.83 -5.81 -30.81
CA LYS A 268 6.25 -6.51 -32.02
C LYS A 268 5.42 -6.12 -33.26
N ARG A 269 4.25 -5.52 -33.07
CA ARG A 269 3.35 -5.09 -34.14
C ARG A 269 3.61 -3.67 -34.62
N THR A 270 4.41 -2.90 -33.86
CA THR A 270 4.74 -1.50 -34.13
C THR A 270 6.19 -1.31 -34.63
N GLN A 271 6.96 -2.38 -34.75
CA GLN A 271 8.23 -2.49 -35.49
C GLN A 271 8.00 -3.16 -36.85
#